data_6f801c3bb3b2cfa2f67d9054b8b1304b
#
_entry.id   6f801c3bb3b2cfa2f67d9054b8b1304b
#
_cell.length_a   1.000
_cell.length_b   1.000
_cell.length_c   1.000
_cell.angle_alpha   90.00
_cell.angle_beta   90.00
_cell.angle_gamma   90.00
#
_symmetry.space_group_name_H-M   'P 1'
#
loop_
_entity.id
_entity.type
_entity.pdbx_description
1 polymer ?
#
loop_
_entity_poly.entity_id
_entity_poly.type
_entity_poly.pdbx_seq_one_letter_code
_entity_poly.pdbx_strand_id
1 'polypeptide(L)'
;MTIVCGTDLSDNANQAVNAAFALARLRHDRELVITHVLATDAGDHGEDAAAARDHLAACIAAASTDRVPAARIEMLAGPAVESLVATTETEGGDLLVVSSRGHGDRSLMSLGGISGGVVHSTTIPVLIVRDARPLTEWAAGRRPLRVMIGLDESASCDPAIAQLHQLRALGPVDVVAGHVYYADETARRYGLRAQSMVDADPTLERFLRRDLEQRLGELPGIGQVEFRFRAGLGRIGDHLLEIADAAAVDLIVVGTKQKGGIGRLSSVSSVLVHDAKQSVWCVPAAAHPALAAIPRWKTAVVATDLSEFGNHAIPYAFTVIGGRGEVHLIHVRDEEHEGKAPAETEAKLLALVPPGQTGVTVRAHVITGDDPAQTIGEAAERLGADVVVIASRARGGLSRVLLGSVADKLLRACRRPVLILRPPTE
;
A
#
# COMPACT_ATOMS: atom_id res chain seq x y z
N MET A 1 -14.02 -10.55 -6.65
CA MET A 1 -13.58 -10.16 -5.32
C MET A 1 -14.55 -10.77 -4.34
N THR A 2 -14.09 -11.24 -3.19
CA THR A 2 -14.93 -11.93 -2.20
C THR A 2 -14.64 -11.36 -0.81
N ILE A 3 -15.67 -10.91 -0.12
CA ILE A 3 -15.60 -10.52 1.28
C ILE A 3 -16.03 -11.71 2.13
N VAL A 4 -15.24 -12.02 3.15
CA VAL A 4 -15.65 -12.93 4.23
C VAL A 4 -15.94 -12.10 5.47
N CYS A 5 -17.08 -12.33 6.12
CA CYS A 5 -17.47 -11.62 7.33
C CYS A 5 -17.65 -12.60 8.48
N GLY A 6 -16.81 -12.50 9.51
CA GLY A 6 -16.95 -13.28 10.74
C GLY A 6 -17.97 -12.64 11.68
N THR A 7 -18.85 -13.46 12.24
CA THR A 7 -19.89 -13.04 13.21
C THR A 7 -20.02 -14.01 14.37
N ASP A 8 -20.25 -13.46 15.58
CA ASP A 8 -20.62 -14.20 16.78
C ASP A 8 -22.09 -13.97 17.16
N LEU A 9 -22.88 -13.43 16.24
CA LEU A 9 -24.31 -13.11 16.40
C LEU A 9 -24.61 -12.00 17.41
N SER A 10 -23.60 -11.32 17.94
CA SER A 10 -23.80 -10.17 18.83
C SER A 10 -24.30 -8.94 18.07
N ASP A 11 -24.86 -7.95 18.77
CA ASP A 11 -25.24 -6.67 18.19
C ASP A 11 -24.03 -5.93 17.58
N ASN A 12 -22.84 -6.11 18.16
CA ASN A 12 -21.59 -5.58 17.60
C ASN A 12 -21.21 -6.31 16.30
N ALA A 13 -21.43 -7.61 16.21
CA ALA A 13 -21.18 -8.37 14.99
C ALA A 13 -22.12 -7.94 13.85
N ASN A 14 -23.35 -7.53 14.16
CA ASN A 14 -24.27 -6.97 13.17
C ASN A 14 -23.70 -5.69 12.50
N GLN A 15 -22.86 -4.91 13.21
CA GLN A 15 -22.15 -3.79 12.60
C GLN A 15 -21.18 -4.27 11.52
N ALA A 16 -20.44 -5.36 11.78
CA ALA A 16 -19.53 -5.95 10.78
C ALA A 16 -20.29 -6.46 9.56
N VAL A 17 -21.41 -7.15 9.75
CA VAL A 17 -22.28 -7.62 8.68
C VAL A 17 -22.78 -6.46 7.82
N ASN A 18 -23.29 -5.40 8.44
CA ASN A 18 -23.78 -4.21 7.72
C ASN A 18 -22.67 -3.51 6.92
N ALA A 19 -21.46 -3.38 7.48
CA ALA A 19 -20.32 -2.81 6.80
C ALA A 19 -19.87 -3.70 5.61
N ALA A 20 -19.86 -5.02 5.79
CA ALA A 20 -19.53 -5.97 4.74
C ALA A 20 -20.51 -5.89 3.56
N PHE A 21 -21.82 -5.83 3.81
CA PHE A 21 -22.82 -5.59 2.77
C PHE A 21 -22.63 -4.28 2.05
N ALA A 22 -22.37 -3.19 2.79
CA ALA A 22 -22.16 -1.87 2.20
C ALA A 22 -20.96 -1.87 1.24
N LEU A 23 -19.85 -2.48 1.64
CA LEU A 23 -18.65 -2.61 0.81
C LEU A 23 -18.85 -3.54 -0.37
N ALA A 24 -19.45 -4.72 -0.17
CA ALA A 24 -19.72 -5.67 -1.24
C ALA A 24 -20.59 -5.06 -2.35
N ARG A 25 -21.58 -4.25 -1.98
CA ARG A 25 -22.42 -3.51 -2.92
C ARG A 25 -21.62 -2.49 -3.73
N LEU A 26 -20.75 -1.69 -3.09
CA LEU A 26 -19.92 -0.70 -3.77
C LEU A 26 -18.89 -1.35 -4.70
N ARG A 27 -18.34 -2.48 -4.29
CA ARG A 27 -17.35 -3.24 -5.05
C ARG A 27 -17.97 -4.05 -6.19
N HIS A 28 -19.30 -4.18 -6.22
CA HIS A 28 -20.05 -5.08 -7.11
C HIS A 28 -19.60 -6.55 -6.98
N ASP A 29 -19.33 -6.98 -5.75
CA ASP A 29 -18.98 -8.37 -5.46
C ASP A 29 -20.16 -9.29 -5.81
N ARG A 30 -19.86 -10.49 -6.31
CA ARG A 30 -20.90 -11.45 -6.69
C ARG A 30 -21.51 -12.11 -5.46
N GLU A 31 -20.70 -12.36 -4.45
CA GLU A 31 -21.08 -13.08 -3.24
C GLU A 31 -20.39 -12.47 -2.03
N LEU A 32 -21.08 -12.52 -0.88
CA LEU A 32 -20.58 -12.23 0.45
C LEU A 32 -20.68 -13.51 1.29
N VAL A 33 -19.57 -13.98 1.87
CA VAL A 33 -19.57 -15.14 2.75
C VAL A 33 -19.68 -14.68 4.19
N ILE A 34 -20.75 -15.09 4.89
CA ILE A 34 -20.94 -14.78 6.31
C ILE A 34 -20.65 -16.06 7.10
N THR A 35 -19.63 -16.00 7.94
CA THR A 35 -19.10 -17.16 8.66
C THR A 35 -19.39 -17.02 10.16
N HIS A 36 -20.05 -18.04 10.72
CA HIS A 36 -20.21 -18.20 12.16
C HIS A 36 -19.48 -19.46 12.61
N VAL A 37 -18.68 -19.34 13.70
CA VAL A 37 -17.96 -20.48 14.26
C VAL A 37 -18.62 -20.88 15.57
N LEU A 38 -19.17 -22.09 15.61
CA LEU A 38 -19.80 -22.67 16.79
C LEU A 38 -18.78 -23.00 17.88
N ALA A 39 -19.15 -22.78 19.13
CA ALA A 39 -18.32 -23.19 20.26
C ALA A 39 -18.21 -24.71 20.30
N THR A 40 -16.99 -25.24 20.47
CA THR A 40 -16.69 -26.66 20.42
C THR A 40 -17.29 -27.50 21.59
N ASP A 41 -17.81 -26.85 22.64
CA ASP A 41 -18.28 -27.48 23.86
C ASP A 41 -19.80 -27.73 23.89
N ALA A 42 -20.54 -27.31 22.86
CA ALA A 42 -21.97 -27.53 22.76
C ALA A 42 -22.28 -28.97 22.29
N GLY A 43 -22.81 -29.83 23.17
CA GLY A 43 -23.03 -31.23 22.91
C GLY A 43 -24.15 -31.58 21.89
N ASP A 44 -24.91 -30.60 21.42
CA ASP A 44 -25.90 -30.77 20.34
C ASP A 44 -25.77 -29.64 19.33
N HIS A 45 -24.86 -29.81 18.38
CA HIS A 45 -24.58 -28.79 17.35
C HIS A 45 -25.72 -28.55 16.34
N GLY A 46 -26.73 -29.43 16.32
CA GLY A 46 -27.81 -29.39 15.34
C GLY A 46 -28.81 -28.25 15.59
N GLU A 47 -29.30 -28.10 16.80
CA GLU A 47 -30.31 -27.09 17.16
C GLU A 47 -29.66 -25.68 17.24
N ASP A 48 -28.46 -25.57 17.85
CA ASP A 48 -27.72 -24.31 17.94
C ASP A 48 -27.31 -23.79 16.56
N ALA A 49 -26.88 -24.67 15.68
CA ALA A 49 -26.53 -24.30 14.30
C ALA A 49 -27.76 -23.84 13.48
N ALA A 50 -28.93 -24.48 13.68
CA ALA A 50 -30.17 -24.09 13.03
C ALA A 50 -30.64 -22.73 13.51
N ALA A 51 -30.68 -22.49 14.81
CA ALA A 51 -31.04 -21.20 15.42
C ALA A 51 -30.10 -20.07 14.99
N ALA A 52 -28.78 -20.33 14.95
CA ALA A 52 -27.78 -19.38 14.45
C ALA A 52 -27.99 -19.03 12.97
N ARG A 53 -28.27 -20.02 12.13
CA ARG A 53 -28.58 -19.86 10.72
C ARG A 53 -29.83 -19.03 10.50
N ASP A 54 -30.89 -19.29 11.23
CA ASP A 54 -32.14 -18.53 11.14
C ASP A 54 -31.95 -17.08 11.57
N HIS A 55 -31.19 -16.85 12.63
CA HIS A 55 -30.81 -15.50 13.07
C HIS A 55 -30.04 -14.75 11.99
N LEU A 56 -29.01 -15.39 11.39
CA LEU A 56 -28.24 -14.79 10.31
C LEU A 56 -29.09 -14.52 9.08
N ALA A 57 -29.99 -15.44 8.72
CA ALA A 57 -30.90 -15.23 7.60
C ALA A 57 -31.80 -14.00 7.82
N ALA A 58 -32.28 -13.78 9.06
CA ALA A 58 -33.03 -12.59 9.42
C ALA A 58 -32.18 -11.32 9.34
N CYS A 59 -30.93 -11.33 9.85
CA CYS A 59 -29.99 -10.21 9.74
C CYS A 59 -29.68 -9.86 8.29
N ILE A 60 -29.44 -10.87 7.44
CA ILE A 60 -29.21 -10.71 6.02
C ILE A 60 -30.43 -10.09 5.35
N ALA A 61 -31.63 -10.61 5.62
CA ALA A 61 -32.86 -10.05 5.08
C ALA A 61 -33.08 -8.58 5.46
N ALA A 62 -32.75 -8.21 6.72
CA ALA A 62 -32.82 -6.84 7.19
C ALA A 62 -31.77 -5.91 6.54
N ALA A 63 -30.57 -6.41 6.23
CA ALA A 63 -29.51 -5.69 5.55
C ALA A 63 -29.72 -5.62 4.02
N SER A 64 -30.53 -6.51 3.47
CA SER A 64 -30.77 -6.65 2.03
C SER A 64 -31.70 -5.60 1.49
N THR A 65 -31.22 -4.82 0.51
CA THR A 65 -32.02 -3.93 -0.35
C THR A 65 -31.86 -4.36 -1.81
N ASP A 66 -32.67 -3.89 -2.72
CA ASP A 66 -32.86 -4.36 -4.13
C ASP A 66 -31.61 -4.57 -5.03
N ARG A 67 -30.39 -4.43 -4.51
CA ARG A 67 -29.12 -4.63 -5.24
C ARG A 67 -28.00 -5.23 -4.36
N VAL A 68 -28.32 -6.20 -3.54
CA VAL A 68 -27.35 -6.81 -2.63
C VAL A 68 -26.73 -8.05 -3.27
N PRO A 69 -25.39 -8.27 -3.12
CA PRO A 69 -24.77 -9.52 -3.54
C PRO A 69 -25.43 -10.69 -2.78
N ALA A 70 -25.46 -11.87 -3.40
CA ALA A 70 -25.90 -13.08 -2.73
C ALA A 70 -25.07 -13.29 -1.46
N ALA A 71 -25.73 -13.54 -0.33
CA ALA A 71 -25.03 -13.84 0.90
C ALA A 71 -25.12 -15.35 1.17
N ARG A 72 -23.96 -15.99 1.35
CA ARG A 72 -23.85 -17.40 1.73
C ARG A 72 -23.46 -17.50 3.20
N ILE A 73 -24.17 -18.35 3.93
CA ILE A 73 -23.91 -18.59 5.36
C ILE A 73 -23.07 -19.84 5.50
N GLU A 74 -21.90 -19.72 6.11
CA GLU A 74 -21.00 -20.79 6.48
C GLU A 74 -21.03 -20.99 8.01
N MET A 75 -21.41 -22.22 8.42
CA MET A 75 -21.40 -22.62 9.81
C MET A 75 -20.20 -23.54 10.02
N LEU A 76 -19.27 -23.15 10.86
CA LEU A 76 -18.04 -23.86 11.13
C LEU A 76 -17.99 -24.34 12.60
N ALA A 77 -17.17 -25.33 12.86
CA ALA A 77 -16.80 -25.75 14.21
C ALA A 77 -15.28 -25.69 14.36
N GLY A 78 -14.81 -25.30 15.53
CA GLY A 78 -13.38 -25.25 15.83
C GLY A 78 -12.89 -23.91 16.40
N PRO A 79 -11.58 -23.68 16.47
CA PRO A 79 -11.02 -22.44 16.94
C PRO A 79 -11.38 -21.30 15.98
N ALA A 80 -12.01 -20.23 16.49
CA ALA A 80 -12.63 -19.21 15.66
C ALA A 80 -11.63 -18.44 14.78
N VAL A 81 -10.44 -18.12 15.30
CA VAL A 81 -9.41 -17.37 14.55
C VAL A 81 -8.93 -18.17 13.34
N GLU A 82 -8.52 -19.42 13.58
CA GLU A 82 -8.00 -20.32 12.55
C GLU A 82 -9.08 -20.65 11.51
N SER A 83 -10.31 -20.87 11.95
CA SER A 83 -11.44 -21.17 11.07
C SER A 83 -11.76 -19.99 10.15
N LEU A 84 -11.80 -18.75 10.68
CA LEU A 84 -12.06 -17.55 9.89
C LEU A 84 -10.95 -17.28 8.86
N VAL A 85 -9.69 -17.44 9.26
CA VAL A 85 -8.55 -17.26 8.36
C VAL A 85 -8.56 -18.30 7.25
N ALA A 86 -8.69 -19.59 7.61
CA ALA A 86 -8.73 -20.69 6.65
C ALA A 86 -9.90 -20.58 5.66
N THR A 87 -11.10 -20.21 6.13
CA THR A 87 -12.24 -19.96 5.26
C THR A 87 -11.96 -18.81 4.31
N THR A 88 -11.37 -17.70 4.79
CA THR A 88 -11.06 -16.56 3.92
C THR A 88 -10.07 -16.96 2.83
N GLU A 89 -9.06 -17.77 3.14
CA GLU A 89 -8.08 -18.27 2.16
C GLU A 89 -8.73 -19.24 1.16
N THR A 90 -9.54 -20.18 1.65
CA THR A 90 -10.21 -21.21 0.81
C THR A 90 -11.20 -20.58 -0.17
N GLU A 91 -11.94 -19.56 0.27
CA GLU A 91 -12.88 -18.80 -0.57
C GLU A 91 -12.19 -17.81 -1.50
N GLY A 92 -10.87 -17.70 -1.46
CA GLY A 92 -10.13 -16.68 -2.20
C GLY A 92 -10.54 -15.26 -1.80
N GLY A 93 -10.89 -15.09 -0.51
CA GLY A 93 -11.30 -13.79 0.04
C GLY A 93 -10.17 -12.78 0.00
N ASP A 94 -10.49 -11.56 -0.39
CA ASP A 94 -9.55 -10.44 -0.46
C ASP A 94 -9.77 -9.41 0.65
N LEU A 95 -10.79 -9.64 1.49
CA LEU A 95 -11.07 -8.87 2.70
C LEU A 95 -11.78 -9.74 3.74
N LEU A 96 -11.26 -9.74 4.96
CA LEU A 96 -11.93 -10.30 6.13
C LEU A 96 -12.50 -9.17 6.98
N VAL A 97 -13.81 -9.22 7.26
CA VAL A 97 -14.51 -8.22 8.07
C VAL A 97 -14.91 -8.84 9.39
N VAL A 98 -14.57 -8.18 10.49
CA VAL A 98 -14.94 -8.61 11.86
C VAL A 98 -15.37 -7.43 12.70
N SER A 99 -16.18 -7.66 13.72
CA SER A 99 -16.49 -6.64 14.73
C SER A 99 -15.30 -6.45 15.67
N SER A 100 -15.19 -5.29 16.28
CA SER A 100 -14.14 -5.03 17.28
C SER A 100 -14.35 -5.80 18.58
N ARG A 101 -15.56 -6.22 18.90
CA ARG A 101 -15.96 -6.90 20.14
C ARG A 101 -17.01 -7.95 19.88
N GLY A 102 -17.04 -8.99 20.73
CA GLY A 102 -18.03 -10.05 20.73
C GLY A 102 -18.80 -10.14 22.05
N HIS A 103 -19.50 -11.24 22.26
CA HIS A 103 -20.40 -11.49 23.41
C HIS A 103 -19.73 -11.39 24.79
N GLY A 104 -18.43 -11.55 24.94
CA GLY A 104 -17.74 -11.62 26.22
C GLY A 104 -17.09 -10.33 26.72
N ASP A 105 -17.04 -9.29 25.91
CA ASP A 105 -16.23 -8.12 26.21
C ASP A 105 -17.03 -6.95 26.76
N ARG A 106 -16.93 -6.73 28.09
CA ARG A 106 -17.60 -5.63 28.82
C ARG A 106 -16.79 -4.32 28.82
N SER A 107 -15.55 -4.33 28.33
CA SER A 107 -14.73 -3.12 28.28
C SER A 107 -15.06 -2.28 27.04
N LEU A 108 -15.35 -1.01 27.25
CA LEU A 108 -15.67 -0.08 26.15
C LEU A 108 -14.49 0.23 25.21
N MET A 109 -13.24 -0.17 25.57
CA MET A 109 -12.01 0.24 24.89
C MET A 109 -11.07 -0.93 24.55
N SER A 110 -11.46 -2.21 24.74
CA SER A 110 -10.60 -3.34 24.39
C SER A 110 -11.00 -3.99 23.07
N LEU A 111 -10.01 -4.49 22.35
CA LEU A 111 -10.19 -5.33 21.17
C LEU A 111 -10.53 -6.75 21.65
N GLY A 112 -11.53 -7.39 21.04
CA GLY A 112 -11.88 -8.79 21.31
C GLY A 112 -10.73 -9.74 20.94
N GLY A 113 -10.61 -10.85 21.66
CA GLY A 113 -9.54 -11.83 21.44
C GLY A 113 -9.53 -12.40 20.02
N ILE A 114 -10.71 -12.61 19.40
CA ILE A 114 -10.83 -13.10 18.02
C ILE A 114 -10.35 -12.04 17.00
N SER A 115 -10.80 -10.80 17.12
CA SER A 115 -10.43 -9.73 16.19
C SER A 115 -8.93 -9.45 16.22
N GLY A 116 -8.33 -9.43 17.42
CA GLY A 116 -6.89 -9.34 17.59
C GLY A 116 -6.16 -10.54 17.01
N GLY A 117 -6.62 -11.75 17.28
CA GLY A 117 -6.06 -13.00 16.76
C GLY A 117 -6.06 -13.02 15.23
N VAL A 118 -7.17 -12.67 14.60
CA VAL A 118 -7.29 -12.62 13.13
C VAL A 118 -6.27 -11.67 12.51
N VAL A 119 -6.15 -10.43 13.01
CA VAL A 119 -5.18 -9.45 12.47
C VAL A 119 -3.73 -9.94 12.57
N HIS A 120 -3.44 -10.76 13.60
CA HIS A 120 -2.10 -11.34 13.79
C HIS A 120 -1.83 -12.55 12.88
N SER A 121 -2.87 -13.29 12.50
CA SER A 121 -2.73 -14.62 11.88
C SER A 121 -2.94 -14.61 10.36
N THR A 122 -3.46 -13.52 9.76
CA THR A 122 -3.76 -13.49 8.33
C THR A 122 -2.83 -12.59 7.54
N THR A 123 -2.59 -12.96 6.28
CA THR A 123 -1.94 -12.12 5.25
C THR A 123 -2.94 -11.35 4.39
N ILE A 124 -4.24 -11.51 4.66
CA ILE A 124 -5.33 -10.83 3.96
C ILE A 124 -5.69 -9.54 4.72
N PRO A 125 -6.09 -8.47 4.04
CA PRO A 125 -6.60 -7.27 4.70
C PRO A 125 -7.76 -7.57 5.65
N VAL A 126 -7.75 -6.93 6.83
CA VAL A 126 -8.80 -7.09 7.85
C VAL A 126 -9.44 -5.75 8.16
N LEU A 127 -10.75 -5.66 8.03
CA LEU A 127 -11.53 -4.52 8.51
C LEU A 127 -12.14 -4.85 9.87
N ILE A 128 -11.71 -4.14 10.90
CA ILE A 128 -12.30 -4.18 12.25
C ILE A 128 -13.35 -3.10 12.35
N VAL A 129 -14.61 -3.50 12.42
CA VAL A 129 -15.76 -2.59 12.45
C VAL A 129 -16.14 -2.25 13.89
N ARG A 130 -16.22 -0.96 14.19
CA ARG A 130 -16.74 -0.41 15.46
C ARG A 130 -18.11 0.23 15.28
N ASP A 131 -18.29 0.96 14.19
CA ASP A 131 -19.55 1.57 13.77
C ASP A 131 -19.68 1.43 12.25
N ALA A 132 -20.75 0.81 11.79
CA ALA A 132 -21.01 0.61 10.36
C ALA A 132 -21.62 1.85 9.69
N ARG A 133 -22.20 2.79 10.45
CA ARG A 133 -22.93 3.94 9.89
C ARG A 133 -22.10 4.74 8.88
N PRO A 134 -20.84 5.11 9.15
CA PRO A 134 -20.04 5.83 8.17
C PRO A 134 -19.92 5.11 6.82
N LEU A 135 -19.65 3.80 6.84
CA LEU A 135 -19.53 2.99 5.64
C LEU A 135 -20.87 2.81 4.91
N THR A 136 -21.95 2.60 5.64
CA THR A 136 -23.29 2.45 5.04
C THR A 136 -23.81 3.75 4.44
N GLU A 137 -23.55 4.88 5.08
CA GLU A 137 -23.91 6.21 4.55
C GLU A 137 -23.09 6.56 3.31
N TRP A 138 -21.79 6.27 3.32
CA TRP A 138 -20.93 6.42 2.16
C TRP A 138 -21.38 5.54 1.00
N ALA A 139 -21.65 4.25 1.26
CA ALA A 139 -22.14 3.32 0.26
C ALA A 139 -23.51 3.71 -0.32
N ALA A 140 -24.32 4.43 0.46
CA ALA A 140 -25.60 4.99 0.01
C ALA A 140 -25.43 6.34 -0.72
N GLY A 141 -24.20 6.85 -0.88
CA GLY A 141 -23.93 8.15 -1.51
C GLY A 141 -24.39 9.36 -0.70
N ARG A 142 -24.68 9.19 0.60
CA ARG A 142 -25.22 10.28 1.45
C ARG A 142 -24.13 11.26 1.91
N ARG A 143 -22.89 10.80 2.04
CA ARG A 143 -21.75 11.65 2.38
C ARG A 143 -20.43 11.01 1.95
N PRO A 144 -19.35 11.77 1.80
CA PRO A 144 -18.01 11.20 1.63
C PRO A 144 -17.58 10.43 2.89
N LEU A 145 -16.74 9.41 2.71
CA LEU A 145 -16.06 8.74 3.82
C LEU A 145 -14.81 9.52 4.18
N ARG A 146 -14.61 9.82 5.46
CA ARG A 146 -13.41 10.51 5.94
C ARG A 146 -12.41 9.50 6.49
N VAL A 147 -11.30 9.34 5.80
CA VAL A 147 -10.32 8.27 6.07
C VAL A 147 -8.98 8.85 6.49
N MET A 148 -8.44 8.40 7.62
CA MET A 148 -7.05 8.66 7.96
C MET A 148 -6.15 7.51 7.46
N ILE A 149 -5.03 7.87 6.86
CA ILE A 149 -3.92 6.94 6.63
C ILE A 149 -2.72 7.38 7.44
N GLY A 150 -2.15 6.45 8.23
CA GLY A 150 -0.85 6.68 8.87
C GLY A 150 0.25 6.49 7.83
N LEU A 151 0.92 7.57 7.47
CA LEU A 151 1.99 7.57 6.46
C LEU A 151 3.37 7.67 7.11
N ASP A 152 4.26 6.80 6.68
CA ASP A 152 5.70 6.92 6.89
C ASP A 152 6.42 6.51 5.61
N GLU A 153 7.74 6.49 5.65
CA GLU A 153 8.57 6.12 4.49
C GLU A 153 8.82 4.62 4.37
N SER A 154 8.29 3.83 5.29
CA SER A 154 8.52 2.39 5.27
C SER A 154 7.67 1.70 4.20
N ALA A 155 8.22 0.65 3.58
CA ALA A 155 7.52 -0.17 2.60
C ALA A 155 6.22 -0.80 3.15
N SER A 156 6.02 -0.83 4.48
CA SER A 156 4.77 -1.32 5.07
C SER A 156 3.58 -0.39 4.83
N CYS A 157 3.81 0.86 4.42
CA CYS A 157 2.73 1.78 4.03
C CYS A 157 2.23 1.55 2.60
N ASP A 158 3.01 0.92 1.73
CA ASP A 158 2.64 0.77 0.31
C ASP A 158 1.32 0.00 0.10
N PRO A 159 1.06 -1.13 0.79
CA PRO A 159 -0.24 -1.80 0.71
C PRO A 159 -1.40 -0.95 1.25
N ALA A 160 -1.17 -0.16 2.31
CA ALA A 160 -2.18 0.74 2.86
C ALA A 160 -2.50 1.88 1.89
N ILE A 161 -1.50 2.44 1.19
CA ILE A 161 -1.69 3.43 0.13
C ILE A 161 -2.50 2.81 -1.02
N ALA A 162 -2.15 1.61 -1.46
CA ALA A 162 -2.88 0.89 -2.50
C ALA A 162 -4.35 0.65 -2.12
N GLN A 163 -4.62 0.28 -0.85
CA GLN A 163 -5.97 0.13 -0.34
C GLN A 163 -6.75 1.44 -0.33
N LEU A 164 -6.09 2.55 0.02
CA LEU A 164 -6.71 3.88 -0.04
C LEU A 164 -7.08 4.27 -1.47
N HIS A 165 -6.21 3.97 -2.45
CA HIS A 165 -6.52 4.17 -3.88
C HIS A 165 -7.76 3.39 -4.32
N GLN A 166 -7.91 2.16 -3.85
CA GLN A 166 -9.11 1.35 -4.13
C GLN A 166 -10.37 1.95 -3.51
N LEU A 167 -10.32 2.34 -2.23
CA LEU A 167 -11.45 3.02 -1.57
C LEU A 167 -11.87 4.28 -2.34
N ARG A 168 -10.89 5.08 -2.75
CA ARG A 168 -11.12 6.32 -3.50
C ARG A 168 -11.72 6.08 -4.89
N ALA A 169 -11.41 4.94 -5.50
CA ALA A 169 -12.00 4.55 -6.79
C ALA A 169 -13.46 4.09 -6.65
N LEU A 170 -13.88 3.63 -5.46
CA LEU A 170 -15.25 3.17 -5.20
C LEU A 170 -16.23 4.32 -4.93
N GLY A 171 -15.77 5.46 -4.41
CA GLY A 171 -16.64 6.57 -4.10
C GLY A 171 -15.90 7.78 -3.50
N PRO A 172 -16.60 8.87 -3.18
CA PRO A 172 -15.99 10.07 -2.60
C PRO A 172 -15.34 9.77 -1.24
N VAL A 173 -14.04 10.06 -1.11
CA VAL A 173 -13.29 9.85 0.13
C VAL A 173 -12.42 11.08 0.44
N ASP A 174 -12.63 11.69 1.60
CA ASP A 174 -11.74 12.71 2.14
C ASP A 174 -10.61 12.04 2.94
N VAL A 175 -9.38 12.38 2.61
CA VAL A 175 -8.19 11.73 3.16
C VAL A 175 -7.47 12.65 4.12
N VAL A 176 -7.16 12.14 5.30
CA VAL A 176 -6.27 12.74 6.28
C VAL A 176 -4.97 11.92 6.30
N ALA A 177 -3.92 12.44 5.72
CA ALA A 177 -2.60 11.83 5.75
C ALA A 177 -1.89 12.24 7.05
N GLY A 178 -1.89 11.35 8.04
CA GLY A 178 -1.28 11.56 9.35
C GLY A 178 0.18 11.11 9.37
N HIS A 179 1.09 11.99 9.80
CA HIS A 179 2.50 11.68 9.96
C HIS A 179 3.04 12.20 11.29
N VAL A 180 3.78 11.35 11.99
CA VAL A 180 4.46 11.70 13.25
C VAL A 180 5.96 11.69 13.00
N TYR A 181 6.65 12.78 13.35
CA TYR A 181 8.06 12.92 13.09
C TYR A 181 8.86 13.28 14.37
N TYR A 182 10.08 12.78 14.43
CA TYR A 182 11.05 13.17 15.46
C TYR A 182 11.90 14.32 14.94
N ALA A 183 11.76 15.49 15.56
CA ALA A 183 12.29 16.74 15.02
C ALA A 183 13.78 16.71 14.71
N ASP A 184 14.64 16.17 15.62
CA ASP A 184 16.07 16.08 15.42
C ASP A 184 16.49 15.13 14.28
N GLU A 185 15.82 13.98 14.17
CA GLU A 185 16.09 13.00 13.12
C GLU A 185 15.69 13.56 11.76
N THR A 186 14.50 14.14 11.70
CA THR A 186 13.95 14.77 10.50
C THR A 186 14.80 15.96 10.05
N ALA A 187 15.19 16.84 10.97
CA ALA A 187 16.04 17.99 10.66
C ALA A 187 17.40 17.56 10.08
N ARG A 188 18.05 16.58 10.70
CA ARG A 188 19.33 16.02 10.21
C ARG A 188 19.21 15.47 8.80
N ARG A 189 18.11 14.79 8.50
CA ARG A 189 17.83 14.24 7.16
C ARG A 189 17.78 15.32 6.08
N TYR A 190 17.22 16.48 6.39
CA TYR A 190 17.11 17.60 5.44
C TYR A 190 18.30 18.60 5.56
N GLY A 191 19.33 18.25 6.33
CA GLY A 191 20.47 19.14 6.53
C GLY A 191 20.17 20.40 7.36
N LEU A 192 19.13 20.33 8.18
CA LEU A 192 18.64 21.40 9.05
C LEU A 192 18.93 21.13 10.53
N ARG A 193 18.65 22.11 11.38
CA ARG A 193 18.63 21.95 12.83
C ARG A 193 17.21 22.08 13.34
N ALA A 194 16.78 21.18 14.23
CA ALA A 194 15.50 21.30 14.88
C ALA A 194 15.46 22.52 15.80
N GLN A 195 14.36 23.25 15.78
CA GLN A 195 14.13 24.40 16.69
C GLN A 195 13.55 23.96 18.03
N SER A 196 12.76 22.90 18.03
CA SER A 196 12.14 22.29 19.20
C SER A 196 12.01 20.79 18.99
N MET A 197 11.93 20.02 20.07
CA MET A 197 11.73 18.57 20.03
C MET A 197 10.24 18.18 19.96
N VAL A 198 9.35 19.07 20.36
CA VAL A 198 7.93 18.78 20.57
C VAL A 198 7.00 19.75 19.85
N ASP A 199 7.48 20.94 19.51
CA ASP A 199 6.68 21.92 18.80
C ASP A 199 6.75 21.68 17.28
N ALA A 200 5.66 22.07 16.62
CA ALA A 200 5.59 22.01 15.16
C ALA A 200 6.68 22.91 14.52
N ASP A 201 7.39 22.36 13.55
CA ASP A 201 8.35 23.10 12.74
C ASP A 201 7.83 23.23 11.29
N PRO A 202 7.28 24.40 10.92
CA PRO A 202 6.69 24.60 9.60
C PRO A 202 7.67 24.37 8.43
N THR A 203 8.98 24.53 8.69
CA THR A 203 10.01 24.30 7.68
C THR A 203 10.17 22.80 7.44
N LEU A 204 10.30 22.00 8.50
CA LEU A 204 10.39 20.54 8.38
C LEU A 204 9.11 19.97 7.79
N GLU A 205 7.94 20.43 8.25
CA GLU A 205 6.64 19.96 7.76
C GLU A 205 6.43 20.23 6.27
N ARG A 206 7.02 21.31 5.73
CA ARG A 206 6.98 21.59 4.29
C ARG A 206 7.77 20.56 3.48
N PHE A 207 8.95 20.15 3.95
CA PHE A 207 9.74 19.11 3.30
C PHE A 207 9.05 17.75 3.42
N LEU A 208 8.58 17.41 4.60
CA LEU A 208 7.82 16.18 4.84
C LEU A 208 6.57 16.10 3.97
N ARG A 209 5.82 17.19 3.87
CA ARG A 209 4.62 17.27 3.01
C ARG A 209 4.95 16.92 1.57
N ARG A 210 5.98 17.54 0.99
CA ARG A 210 6.39 17.27 -0.39
C ARG A 210 6.73 15.79 -0.60
N ASP A 211 7.51 15.21 0.32
CA ASP A 211 7.95 13.82 0.19
C ASP A 211 6.77 12.84 0.36
N LEU A 212 5.85 13.14 1.29
CA LEU A 212 4.65 12.32 1.50
C LEU A 212 3.59 12.51 0.41
N GLU A 213 3.47 13.69 -0.18
CA GLU A 213 2.64 13.94 -1.38
C GLU A 213 3.13 13.09 -2.56
N GLN A 214 4.44 13.09 -2.79
CA GLN A 214 5.05 12.25 -3.82
C GLN A 214 4.80 10.75 -3.55
N ARG A 215 4.90 10.32 -2.30
CA ARG A 215 4.67 8.93 -1.90
C ARG A 215 3.22 8.51 -2.03
N LEU A 216 2.28 9.34 -1.59
CA LEU A 216 0.86 9.07 -1.69
C LEU A 216 0.41 8.99 -3.15
N GLY A 217 1.05 9.78 -4.01
CA GLY A 217 0.73 9.87 -5.42
C GLY A 217 -0.63 10.53 -5.68
N GLU A 218 -1.04 10.51 -6.93
CA GLU A 218 -2.32 11.04 -7.35
C GLU A 218 -3.44 10.04 -7.06
N LEU A 219 -4.35 10.41 -6.17
CA LEU A 219 -5.48 9.57 -5.80
C LEU A 219 -6.59 9.66 -6.87
N PRO A 220 -7.21 8.53 -7.24
CA PRO A 220 -8.35 8.54 -8.16
C PRO A 220 -9.60 9.14 -7.51
N GLY A 221 -10.64 9.41 -8.31
CA GLY A 221 -11.96 9.77 -7.80
C GLY A 221 -12.03 11.17 -7.15
N ILE A 222 -13.04 11.36 -6.27
CA ILE A 222 -13.40 12.65 -5.70
C ILE A 222 -13.10 12.69 -4.20
N GLY A 223 -12.63 13.83 -3.69
CA GLY A 223 -12.43 14.14 -2.28
C GLY A 223 -11.17 14.98 -2.05
N GLN A 224 -11.03 15.49 -0.86
CA GLN A 224 -9.89 16.31 -0.45
C GLN A 224 -8.78 15.44 0.12
N VAL A 225 -7.55 15.99 0.17
CA VAL A 225 -6.39 15.41 0.86
C VAL A 225 -5.83 16.47 1.80
N GLU A 226 -5.81 16.16 3.07
CA GLU A 226 -5.27 16.98 4.13
C GLU A 226 -4.07 16.28 4.78
N PHE A 227 -2.91 16.96 4.88
CA PHE A 227 -1.76 16.44 5.60
C PHE A 227 -1.73 17.00 7.01
N ARG A 228 -1.63 16.14 8.01
CA ARG A 228 -1.48 16.49 9.41
C ARG A 228 -0.20 15.91 9.99
N PHE A 229 0.62 16.79 10.54
CA PHE A 229 1.90 16.47 11.13
C PHE A 229 1.84 16.58 12.65
N ARG A 230 2.61 15.74 13.34
CA ARG A 230 2.89 15.87 14.75
C ARG A 230 4.39 15.70 14.98
N ALA A 231 5.01 16.75 15.53
CA ALA A 231 6.30 16.57 16.18
C ALA A 231 6.02 15.90 17.52
N GLY A 232 6.80 14.86 17.88
CA GLY A 232 6.49 14.18 19.12
C GLY A 232 7.59 13.31 19.68
N LEU A 233 7.55 13.18 21.00
CA LEU A 233 8.26 12.18 21.78
C LEU A 233 7.22 11.14 22.24
N GLY A 234 7.59 9.86 22.28
CA GLY A 234 6.71 8.81 22.75
C GLY A 234 6.17 7.87 21.67
N ARG A 235 4.98 7.33 21.87
CA ARG A 235 4.41 6.31 20.98
C ARG A 235 3.72 6.96 19.78
N ILE A 236 4.21 6.67 18.59
CA ILE A 236 3.64 7.17 17.32
C ILE A 236 2.13 6.87 17.21
N GLY A 237 1.70 5.69 17.69
CA GLY A 237 0.30 5.30 17.66
C GLY A 237 -0.63 6.25 18.42
N ASP A 238 -0.20 6.73 19.58
CA ASP A 238 -0.99 7.65 20.41
C ASP A 238 -1.19 9.01 19.68
N HIS A 239 -0.13 9.53 19.07
CA HIS A 239 -0.19 10.75 18.26
C HIS A 239 -1.08 10.59 17.01
N LEU A 240 -1.07 9.42 16.38
CA LEU A 240 -1.97 9.15 15.25
C LEU A 240 -3.44 9.09 15.70
N LEU A 241 -3.72 8.52 16.89
CA LEU A 241 -5.07 8.55 17.47
C LEU A 241 -5.55 9.97 17.74
N GLU A 242 -4.67 10.84 18.27
CA GLU A 242 -4.98 12.25 18.47
C GLU A 242 -5.30 12.97 17.15
N ILE A 243 -4.55 12.68 16.09
CA ILE A 243 -4.83 13.19 14.73
C ILE A 243 -6.20 12.70 14.24
N ALA A 244 -6.48 11.40 14.41
CA ALA A 244 -7.74 10.81 13.98
C ALA A 244 -8.95 11.41 14.69
N ASP A 245 -8.85 11.58 16.01
CA ASP A 245 -9.90 12.18 16.83
C ASP A 245 -10.10 13.66 16.47
N ALA A 246 -9.03 14.45 16.39
CA ALA A 246 -9.08 15.87 16.05
C ALA A 246 -9.58 16.13 14.62
N ALA A 247 -9.37 15.18 13.72
CA ALA A 247 -9.87 15.23 12.34
C ALA A 247 -11.28 14.64 12.20
N ALA A 248 -11.85 14.06 13.25
CA ALA A 248 -13.14 13.37 13.22
C ALA A 248 -13.26 12.38 12.07
N VAL A 249 -12.24 11.52 11.89
CA VAL A 249 -12.23 10.53 10.81
C VAL A 249 -13.18 9.37 11.14
N ASP A 250 -13.68 8.74 10.09
CA ASP A 250 -14.60 7.58 10.16
C ASP A 250 -13.85 6.26 10.21
N LEU A 251 -12.72 6.21 9.50
CA LEU A 251 -11.94 5.01 9.27
C LEU A 251 -10.45 5.32 9.32
N ILE A 252 -9.68 4.42 9.93
CA ILE A 252 -8.22 4.47 9.91
C ILE A 252 -7.72 3.34 9.03
N VAL A 253 -6.88 3.64 8.03
CA VAL A 253 -6.17 2.65 7.21
C VAL A 253 -4.72 2.60 7.67
N VAL A 254 -4.24 1.40 8.00
CA VAL A 254 -2.87 1.22 8.51
C VAL A 254 -2.20 -0.02 7.92
N GLY A 255 -0.95 0.14 7.49
CA GLY A 255 -0.10 -0.97 7.12
C GLY A 255 0.35 -1.76 8.34
N THR A 256 0.31 -3.10 8.27
CA THR A 256 0.76 -3.96 9.37
C THR A 256 1.98 -4.77 8.96
N LYS A 257 3.00 -4.79 9.83
CA LYS A 257 4.17 -5.68 9.68
C LYS A 257 3.96 -6.91 10.54
N GLN A 258 3.95 -8.07 9.93
CA GLN A 258 4.12 -9.33 10.65
C GLN A 258 5.61 -9.52 10.93
N LYS A 259 6.02 -9.46 12.18
CA LYS A 259 7.38 -9.86 12.58
C LYS A 259 7.40 -11.38 12.66
N GLY A 260 8.29 -12.02 11.88
CA GLY A 260 8.36 -13.45 11.69
C GLY A 260 8.31 -14.28 12.98
N GLY A 261 7.58 -15.38 12.93
CA GLY A 261 7.60 -16.50 13.87
C GLY A 261 6.55 -16.49 15.00
N ILE A 262 6.12 -15.34 15.52
CA ILE A 262 5.00 -15.20 16.46
C ILE A 262 4.41 -13.82 16.15
N GLY A 263 3.25 -13.80 15.49
CA GLY A 263 2.64 -12.60 14.89
C GLY A 263 2.37 -11.49 15.90
N ARG A 264 3.32 -10.60 16.09
CA ARG A 264 3.09 -9.35 16.81
C ARG A 264 3.02 -8.22 15.79
N LEU A 265 1.91 -7.47 15.82
CA LEU A 265 1.78 -6.19 15.13
C LEU A 265 2.94 -5.26 15.49
N SER A 266 3.28 -4.36 14.59
CA SER A 266 4.16 -3.24 14.95
C SER A 266 3.54 -2.46 16.11
N SER A 267 4.35 -1.80 16.91
CA SER A 267 3.86 -1.00 18.05
C SER A 267 2.80 0.04 17.64
N VAL A 268 2.91 0.60 16.43
CA VAL A 268 1.97 1.59 15.90
C VAL A 268 0.62 0.97 15.55
N SER A 269 0.61 -0.06 14.69
CA SER A 269 -0.64 -0.71 14.29
C SER A 269 -1.36 -1.38 15.46
N SER A 270 -0.60 -1.93 16.43
CA SER A 270 -1.19 -2.50 17.65
C SER A 270 -1.97 -1.43 18.45
N VAL A 271 -1.40 -0.23 18.64
CA VAL A 271 -2.09 0.86 19.35
C VAL A 271 -3.35 1.27 18.59
N LEU A 272 -3.27 1.47 17.28
CA LEU A 272 -4.43 1.87 16.48
C LEU A 272 -5.55 0.82 16.54
N VAL A 273 -5.20 -0.46 16.44
CA VAL A 273 -6.17 -1.56 16.48
C VAL A 273 -6.84 -1.66 17.85
N HIS A 274 -6.09 -1.48 18.96
CA HIS A 274 -6.65 -1.61 20.31
C HIS A 274 -7.40 -0.36 20.77
N ASP A 275 -6.84 0.82 20.54
CA ASP A 275 -7.24 2.04 21.25
C ASP A 275 -8.06 3.02 20.37
N ALA A 276 -8.15 2.81 19.05
CA ALA A 276 -8.97 3.66 18.17
C ALA A 276 -10.46 3.58 18.54
N LYS A 277 -11.16 4.70 18.42
CA LYS A 277 -12.63 4.77 18.49
C LYS A 277 -13.28 4.48 17.13
N GLN A 278 -12.53 4.70 16.07
CA GLN A 278 -12.92 4.52 14.67
C GLN A 278 -12.73 3.06 14.23
N SER A 279 -13.44 2.66 13.19
CA SER A 279 -13.11 1.41 12.50
C SER A 279 -11.68 1.43 11.95
N VAL A 280 -11.01 0.28 11.95
CA VAL A 280 -9.60 0.18 11.51
C VAL A 280 -9.48 -0.84 10.41
N TRP A 281 -8.89 -0.42 9.28
CA TRP A 281 -8.55 -1.31 8.17
C TRP A 281 -7.06 -1.63 8.21
N CYS A 282 -6.75 -2.83 8.64
CA CYS A 282 -5.40 -3.35 8.73
C CYS A 282 -5.01 -3.98 7.39
N VAL A 283 -3.93 -3.49 6.79
CA VAL A 283 -3.42 -4.00 5.51
C VAL A 283 -2.04 -4.62 5.74
N PRO A 284 -1.93 -5.96 5.70
CA PRO A 284 -0.65 -6.63 5.89
C PRO A 284 0.36 -6.29 4.79
N ALA A 285 1.64 -6.15 5.16
CA ALA A 285 2.72 -5.90 4.20
C ALA A 285 2.87 -7.02 3.14
N ALA A 286 2.44 -8.24 3.50
CA ALA A 286 2.38 -9.39 2.60
C ALA A 286 1.04 -9.51 1.84
N ALA A 287 0.11 -8.56 2.03
CA ALA A 287 -1.15 -8.56 1.30
C ALA A 287 -0.88 -8.56 -0.20
N HIS A 288 -1.59 -9.41 -0.88
CA HIS A 288 -1.40 -9.88 -2.24
C HIS A 288 -0.91 -8.80 -3.23
N PRO A 289 0.04 -9.12 -4.13
CA PRO A 289 0.55 -8.19 -5.14
C PRO A 289 -0.53 -7.60 -6.06
N ALA A 290 -1.73 -8.18 -6.11
CA ALA A 290 -2.88 -7.60 -6.81
C ALA A 290 -3.40 -6.28 -6.19
N LEU A 291 -3.04 -5.98 -4.95
CA LEU A 291 -3.39 -4.72 -4.27
C LEU A 291 -2.31 -3.65 -4.43
N ALA A 292 -1.10 -4.02 -4.82
CA ALA A 292 -0.09 -3.05 -5.18
C ALA A 292 -0.54 -2.37 -6.49
N ALA A 293 -0.91 -1.09 -6.42
CA ALA A 293 -1.05 -0.31 -7.64
C ALA A 293 0.26 -0.47 -8.42
N ILE A 294 0.17 -0.92 -9.68
CA ILE A 294 1.35 -0.97 -10.54
C ILE A 294 1.91 0.46 -10.56
N PRO A 295 3.16 0.68 -10.12
CA PRO A 295 3.75 2.00 -10.16
C PRO A 295 3.62 2.56 -11.57
N ARG A 296 2.90 3.65 -11.73
CA ARG A 296 2.85 4.36 -13.02
C ARG A 296 4.06 5.26 -13.05
N TRP A 297 5.15 4.72 -13.53
CA TRP A 297 6.36 5.51 -13.75
C TRP A 297 6.12 6.50 -14.89
N LYS A 298 6.46 7.75 -14.65
CA LYS A 298 6.33 8.86 -15.62
C LYS A 298 7.67 9.29 -16.19
N THR A 299 8.76 9.06 -15.45
CA THR A 299 10.11 9.47 -15.81
C THR A 299 11.06 8.28 -15.72
N ALA A 300 11.63 7.89 -16.85
CA ALA A 300 12.63 6.83 -16.92
C ALA A 300 13.99 7.39 -17.34
N VAL A 301 15.04 6.99 -16.65
CA VAL A 301 16.42 7.18 -17.07
C VAL A 301 16.93 5.89 -17.69
N VAL A 302 17.49 5.95 -18.89
CA VAL A 302 18.15 4.82 -19.54
C VAL A 302 19.63 5.10 -19.67
N ALA A 303 20.44 4.23 -19.11
CA ALA A 303 21.89 4.32 -19.26
C ALA A 303 22.37 3.33 -20.32
N THR A 304 23.14 3.83 -21.28
CA THR A 304 23.75 3.03 -22.35
C THR A 304 25.21 3.41 -22.59
N ASP A 305 26.03 2.40 -22.87
CA ASP A 305 27.41 2.55 -23.34
C ASP A 305 27.51 2.66 -24.86
N LEU A 306 26.37 2.85 -25.54
CA LEU A 306 26.21 2.87 -26.99
C LEU A 306 26.57 1.56 -27.69
N SER A 307 26.85 0.48 -26.95
CA SER A 307 26.97 -0.85 -27.55
C SER A 307 25.60 -1.36 -28.01
N GLU A 308 25.59 -2.27 -28.96
CA GLU A 308 24.36 -2.91 -29.42
C GLU A 308 23.57 -3.51 -28.24
N PHE A 309 24.26 -4.16 -27.32
CA PHE A 309 23.65 -4.74 -26.13
C PHE A 309 23.14 -3.68 -25.15
N GLY A 310 23.92 -2.62 -24.86
CA GLY A 310 23.50 -1.52 -23.99
C GLY A 310 22.23 -0.83 -24.50
N ASN A 311 22.11 -0.73 -25.82
CA ASN A 311 20.97 -0.09 -26.48
C ASN A 311 19.67 -0.90 -26.35
N HIS A 312 19.71 -2.20 -26.04
CA HIS A 312 18.51 -3.01 -25.77
C HIS A 312 17.69 -2.49 -24.57
N ALA A 313 18.28 -1.69 -23.67
CA ALA A 313 17.56 -1.08 -22.56
C ALA A 313 16.53 -0.02 -23.02
N ILE A 314 16.78 0.62 -24.18
CA ILE A 314 16.01 1.79 -24.61
C ILE A 314 14.53 1.46 -24.86
N PRO A 315 14.13 0.44 -25.64
CA PRO A 315 12.72 0.12 -25.86
C PRO A 315 11.94 -0.18 -24.57
N TYR A 316 12.59 -0.78 -23.58
CA TYR A 316 11.95 -1.12 -22.31
C TYR A 316 11.58 0.10 -21.47
N ALA A 317 12.35 1.19 -21.56
CA ALA A 317 12.00 2.44 -20.88
C ALA A 317 10.65 2.98 -21.34
N PHE A 318 10.36 2.92 -22.63
CA PHE A 318 9.06 3.34 -23.17
C PHE A 318 7.91 2.43 -22.71
N THR A 319 8.20 1.13 -22.56
CA THR A 319 7.21 0.16 -22.06
C THR A 319 6.88 0.42 -20.59
N VAL A 320 7.87 0.67 -19.74
CA VAL A 320 7.66 0.83 -18.29
C VAL A 320 6.95 2.12 -17.92
N ILE A 321 7.07 3.19 -18.72
CA ILE A 321 6.32 4.46 -18.52
C ILE A 321 4.93 4.45 -19.20
N GLY A 322 4.55 3.32 -19.84
CA GLY A 322 3.22 3.18 -20.44
C GLY A 322 2.91 4.14 -21.59
N GLY A 323 3.92 4.60 -22.32
CA GLY A 323 3.77 5.45 -23.51
C GLY A 323 3.41 6.91 -23.24
N ARG A 324 3.48 7.38 -21.99
CA ARG A 324 3.30 8.79 -21.62
C ARG A 324 4.26 9.18 -20.52
N GLY A 325 5.00 10.27 -20.71
CA GLY A 325 5.96 10.77 -19.72
C GLY A 325 7.27 11.22 -20.33
N GLU A 326 8.38 11.07 -19.61
CA GLU A 326 9.71 11.50 -20.05
C GLU A 326 10.70 10.31 -20.03
N VAL A 327 11.52 10.21 -21.08
CA VAL A 327 12.64 9.27 -21.14
C VAL A 327 13.93 10.07 -21.32
N HIS A 328 14.86 9.89 -20.39
CA HIS A 328 16.18 10.49 -20.43
C HIS A 328 17.21 9.43 -20.80
N LEU A 329 17.80 9.55 -21.99
CA LEU A 329 18.87 8.69 -22.45
C LEU A 329 20.21 9.24 -21.96
N ILE A 330 20.96 8.47 -21.19
CA ILE A 330 22.22 8.90 -20.60
C ILE A 330 23.37 8.07 -21.14
N HIS A 331 24.41 8.76 -21.59
CA HIS A 331 25.74 8.16 -21.85
C HIS A 331 26.77 8.84 -20.94
N VAL A 332 27.48 8.02 -20.14
CA VAL A 332 28.58 8.51 -19.30
C VAL A 332 29.88 8.29 -20.04
N ARG A 333 30.69 9.34 -20.14
CA ARG A 333 32.03 9.28 -20.75
C ARG A 333 33.12 9.63 -19.74
N ASP A 334 34.28 9.04 -19.90
CA ASP A 334 35.49 9.39 -19.15
C ASP A 334 36.06 10.72 -19.61
N GLU A 335 36.75 11.46 -18.74
CA GLU A 335 37.41 12.73 -19.09
C GLU A 335 38.48 12.58 -20.17
N GLU A 336 39.10 11.41 -20.30
CA GLU A 336 40.16 11.13 -21.27
C GLU A 336 39.68 11.01 -22.74
N HIS A 337 38.37 10.88 -22.98
CA HIS A 337 37.80 10.75 -24.34
C HIS A 337 37.31 12.06 -24.93
N GLU A 338 38.16 13.08 -25.03
CA GLU A 338 37.83 14.40 -25.60
C GLU A 338 37.55 14.41 -27.13
N GLY A 339 37.48 13.26 -27.81
CA GLY A 339 37.48 13.18 -29.27
C GLY A 339 36.18 13.50 -30.02
N LYS A 340 35.00 13.54 -29.34
CA LYS A 340 33.71 13.83 -30.01
C LYS A 340 32.93 14.91 -29.27
N ALA A 341 32.36 15.86 -30.02
CA ALA A 341 31.51 16.87 -29.43
C ALA A 341 30.30 16.21 -28.73
N PRO A 342 29.89 16.66 -27.52
CA PRO A 342 28.72 16.12 -26.82
C PRO A 342 27.47 16.06 -27.70
N ALA A 343 27.24 17.07 -28.53
CA ALA A 343 26.12 17.16 -29.46
C ALA A 343 26.04 16.00 -30.48
N GLU A 344 27.19 15.49 -30.93
CA GLU A 344 27.21 14.34 -31.86
C GLU A 344 26.77 13.04 -31.15
N THR A 345 27.16 12.87 -29.89
CA THR A 345 26.77 11.72 -29.09
C THR A 345 25.29 11.82 -28.67
N GLU A 346 24.79 12.99 -28.35
CA GLU A 346 23.37 13.23 -28.08
C GLU A 346 22.51 12.93 -29.31
N ALA A 347 22.94 13.35 -30.50
CA ALA A 347 22.26 13.02 -31.75
C ALA A 347 22.19 11.49 -31.98
N LYS A 348 23.27 10.76 -31.66
CA LYS A 348 23.29 9.28 -31.73
C LYS A 348 22.33 8.66 -30.74
N LEU A 349 22.25 9.14 -29.51
CA LEU A 349 21.30 8.68 -28.52
C LEU A 349 19.84 8.87 -29.00
N LEU A 350 19.53 10.04 -29.53
CA LEU A 350 18.19 10.33 -30.07
C LEU A 350 17.84 9.46 -31.28
N ALA A 351 18.83 9.10 -32.10
CA ALA A 351 18.62 8.20 -33.23
C ALA A 351 18.28 6.74 -32.82
N LEU A 352 18.55 6.35 -31.56
CA LEU A 352 18.20 5.03 -31.00
C LEU A 352 16.76 4.95 -30.50
N VAL A 353 16.02 6.04 -30.49
CA VAL A 353 14.62 6.06 -30.06
C VAL A 353 13.75 5.27 -31.02
N PRO A 354 12.97 4.29 -30.54
CA PRO A 354 12.07 3.54 -31.41
C PRO A 354 11.05 4.45 -32.11
N PRO A 355 10.72 4.19 -33.38
CA PRO A 355 9.73 4.99 -34.11
C PRO A 355 8.32 4.85 -33.48
N GLY A 356 7.50 5.88 -33.61
CA GLY A 356 6.09 5.84 -33.20
C GLY A 356 5.84 6.19 -31.73
N GLN A 357 6.82 6.69 -31.01
CA GLN A 357 6.67 7.10 -29.59
C GLN A 357 5.96 8.46 -29.47
N THR A 358 4.65 8.47 -29.73
CA THR A 358 3.83 9.67 -29.56
C THR A 358 3.40 9.83 -28.09
N GLY A 359 3.59 11.01 -27.51
CA GLY A 359 3.21 11.28 -26.10
C GLY A 359 4.34 11.10 -25.08
N VAL A 360 5.56 10.78 -25.52
CA VAL A 360 6.75 10.69 -24.66
C VAL A 360 7.72 11.80 -25.03
N THR A 361 8.17 12.58 -24.05
CA THR A 361 9.25 13.54 -24.19
C THR A 361 10.58 12.81 -24.04
N VAL A 362 11.44 12.86 -25.06
CA VAL A 362 12.76 12.22 -25.00
C VAL A 362 13.86 13.28 -24.93
N ARG A 363 14.81 13.10 -24.03
CA ARG A 363 15.99 13.94 -23.89
C ARG A 363 17.25 13.09 -23.83
N ALA A 364 18.30 13.53 -24.50
CA ALA A 364 19.61 12.90 -24.46
C ALA A 364 20.56 13.70 -23.59
N HIS A 365 21.41 13.01 -22.85
CA HIS A 365 22.41 13.61 -21.97
C HIS A 365 23.75 12.86 -22.12
N VAL A 366 24.80 13.63 -22.35
CA VAL A 366 26.18 13.15 -22.27
C VAL A 366 26.81 13.73 -21.03
N ILE A 367 27.16 12.89 -20.07
CA ILE A 367 27.65 13.30 -18.76
C ILE A 367 29.08 12.78 -18.60
N THR A 368 29.98 13.64 -18.17
CA THR A 368 31.36 13.26 -17.84
C THR A 368 31.46 12.79 -16.39
N GLY A 369 32.13 11.68 -16.13
CA GLY A 369 32.33 11.18 -14.77
C GLY A 369 33.17 9.92 -14.72
N ASP A 370 33.98 9.79 -13.66
CA ASP A 370 34.94 8.67 -13.50
C ASP A 370 34.28 7.35 -13.05
N ASP A 371 33.16 7.44 -12.33
CA ASP A 371 32.36 6.27 -11.94
C ASP A 371 30.97 6.33 -12.61
N PRO A 372 30.75 5.56 -13.69
CA PRO A 372 29.48 5.55 -14.40
C PRO A 372 28.28 5.21 -13.52
N ALA A 373 28.42 4.34 -12.54
CA ALA A 373 27.30 3.95 -11.65
C ALA A 373 26.87 5.11 -10.74
N GLN A 374 27.83 5.81 -10.16
CA GLN A 374 27.57 7.00 -9.34
C GLN A 374 26.97 8.11 -10.19
N THR A 375 27.57 8.40 -11.35
CA THR A 375 27.11 9.46 -12.27
C THR A 375 25.67 9.22 -12.75
N ILE A 376 25.30 7.97 -13.07
CA ILE A 376 23.93 7.59 -13.46
C ILE A 376 22.98 7.77 -12.27
N GLY A 377 23.35 7.34 -11.07
CA GLY A 377 22.54 7.47 -9.87
C GLY A 377 22.25 8.94 -9.53
N GLU A 378 23.26 9.80 -9.56
CA GLU A 378 23.13 11.25 -9.32
C GLU A 378 22.27 11.93 -10.39
N ALA A 379 22.44 11.54 -11.66
CA ALA A 379 21.62 12.04 -12.76
C ALA A 379 20.15 11.61 -12.59
N ALA A 380 19.88 10.37 -12.18
CA ALA A 380 18.53 9.89 -11.94
C ALA A 380 17.84 10.66 -10.81
N GLU A 381 18.56 10.99 -9.74
CA GLU A 381 18.03 11.84 -8.65
C GLU A 381 17.73 13.27 -9.14
N ARG A 382 18.68 13.88 -9.84
CA ARG A 382 18.54 15.27 -10.36
C ARG A 382 17.40 15.40 -11.36
N LEU A 383 17.17 14.37 -12.20
CA LEU A 383 16.12 14.34 -13.20
C LEU A 383 14.76 13.88 -12.63
N GLY A 384 14.71 13.53 -11.36
CA GLY A 384 13.47 13.05 -10.72
C GLY A 384 12.96 11.71 -11.31
N ALA A 385 13.89 10.83 -11.72
CA ALA A 385 13.52 9.57 -12.34
C ALA A 385 12.72 8.66 -11.38
N ASP A 386 11.69 8.01 -11.89
CA ASP A 386 10.94 6.98 -11.17
C ASP A 386 11.63 5.62 -11.27
N VAL A 387 12.39 5.40 -12.36
CA VAL A 387 13.11 4.15 -12.63
C VAL A 387 14.36 4.41 -13.45
N VAL A 388 15.43 3.64 -13.17
CA VAL A 388 16.62 3.57 -14.01
C VAL A 388 16.62 2.22 -14.76
N VAL A 389 16.81 2.26 -16.07
CA VAL A 389 16.85 1.09 -16.94
C VAL A 389 18.26 0.91 -17.50
N ILE A 390 18.84 -0.28 -17.34
CA ILE A 390 20.17 -0.59 -17.81
C ILE A 390 20.25 -2.03 -18.34
N ALA A 391 21.02 -2.26 -19.39
CA ALA A 391 21.36 -3.61 -19.83
C ALA A 391 22.68 -4.06 -19.18
N SER A 392 22.75 -5.30 -18.71
CA SER A 392 23.93 -5.86 -18.06
C SER A 392 24.25 -7.26 -18.56
N ARG A 393 25.47 -7.44 -19.09
CA ARG A 393 25.99 -8.77 -19.48
C ARG A 393 26.50 -9.51 -18.26
N ALA A 394 26.17 -10.78 -18.13
CA ALA A 394 26.80 -11.67 -17.17
C ALA A 394 28.27 -11.93 -17.61
N ARG A 395 29.24 -11.72 -16.74
CA ARG A 395 30.64 -12.12 -16.99
C ARG A 395 30.83 -13.55 -16.51
N GLY A 396 31.11 -14.49 -17.43
CA GLY A 396 31.66 -15.82 -17.17
C GLY A 396 30.63 -16.95 -17.13
N GLY A 397 30.79 -17.91 -18.04
CA GLY A 397 30.06 -19.17 -18.07
C GLY A 397 30.53 -20.07 -16.93
N LEU A 398 29.78 -20.19 -15.89
CA LEU A 398 29.59 -21.28 -14.92
C LEU A 398 28.84 -20.74 -13.68
N SER A 399 27.59 -21.07 -13.58
CA SER A 399 26.70 -21.19 -12.40
C SER A 399 26.78 -20.21 -11.22
N ARG A 400 27.09 -18.92 -11.41
CA ARG A 400 26.68 -17.86 -10.48
C ARG A 400 26.40 -16.59 -11.28
N VAL A 401 25.20 -16.04 -11.06
CA VAL A 401 24.69 -14.84 -11.73
C VAL A 401 25.50 -13.62 -11.27
N LEU A 402 26.60 -13.32 -11.97
CA LEU A 402 27.37 -12.10 -11.72
C LEU A 402 26.80 -11.00 -12.62
N LEU A 403 26.34 -9.91 -12.00
CA LEU A 403 26.00 -8.67 -12.69
C LEU A 403 27.28 -7.98 -13.19
N GLY A 404 27.16 -7.22 -14.28
CA GLY A 404 28.27 -6.35 -14.72
C GLY A 404 28.60 -5.31 -13.65
N SER A 405 29.86 -4.85 -13.63
CA SER A 405 30.40 -3.97 -12.59
C SER A 405 29.59 -2.68 -12.39
N VAL A 406 29.11 -2.07 -13.47
CA VAL A 406 28.27 -0.85 -13.41
C VAL A 406 26.91 -1.16 -12.82
N ALA A 407 26.25 -2.24 -13.24
CA ALA A 407 24.94 -2.63 -12.77
C ALA A 407 24.97 -3.03 -11.27
N ASP A 408 26.00 -3.75 -10.82
CA ASP A 408 26.18 -4.13 -9.42
C ASP A 408 26.42 -2.90 -8.53
N LYS A 409 27.28 -1.97 -8.94
CA LYS A 409 27.51 -0.71 -8.24
C LYS A 409 26.24 0.16 -8.22
N LEU A 410 25.53 0.25 -9.34
CA LEU A 410 24.31 1.06 -9.45
C LEU A 410 23.22 0.55 -8.52
N LEU A 411 23.03 -0.77 -8.39
CA LEU A 411 22.09 -1.36 -7.44
C LEU A 411 22.38 -1.00 -5.97
N ARG A 412 23.66 -0.77 -5.64
CA ARG A 412 24.08 -0.42 -4.28
C ARG A 412 24.00 1.08 -4.00
N ALA A 413 24.21 1.90 -5.02
CA ALA A 413 24.34 3.35 -4.89
C ALA A 413 23.07 4.11 -5.27
N CYS A 414 22.26 3.59 -6.20
CA CYS A 414 21.07 4.26 -6.70
C CYS A 414 19.91 4.10 -5.72
N ARG A 415 19.25 5.20 -5.41
CA ARG A 415 18.06 5.23 -4.54
C ARG A 415 16.75 4.99 -5.31
N ARG A 416 16.82 4.98 -6.63
CA ARG A 416 15.68 4.71 -7.50
C ARG A 416 15.59 3.25 -7.86
N PRO A 417 14.40 2.70 -8.14
CA PRO A 417 14.26 1.37 -8.71
C PRO A 417 15.16 1.20 -9.93
N VAL A 418 15.86 0.07 -10.02
CA VAL A 418 16.75 -0.24 -11.16
C VAL A 418 16.23 -1.47 -11.88
N LEU A 419 15.85 -1.31 -13.15
CA LEU A 419 15.47 -2.39 -14.04
C LEU A 419 16.72 -2.85 -14.84
N ILE A 420 17.16 -4.07 -14.57
CA ILE A 420 18.33 -4.65 -15.24
C ILE A 420 17.88 -5.67 -16.29
N LEU A 421 18.19 -5.40 -17.53
CA LEU A 421 17.94 -6.31 -18.64
C LEU A 421 19.12 -7.25 -18.85
N ARG A 422 18.83 -8.50 -19.04
CA ARG A 422 19.81 -9.55 -19.35
C ARG A 422 19.65 -10.02 -20.79
N PRO A 423 20.71 -10.51 -21.44
CA PRO A 423 20.54 -11.18 -22.72
C PRO A 423 19.60 -12.38 -22.56
N PRO A 424 18.80 -12.70 -23.58
CA PRO A 424 18.06 -13.96 -23.59
C PRO A 424 19.03 -15.12 -23.39
N THR A 425 18.67 -16.06 -22.53
CA THR A 425 19.39 -17.35 -22.42
C THR A 425 19.12 -18.13 -23.70
N GLU A 426 20.17 -18.43 -24.46
CA GLU A 426 20.13 -19.39 -25.57
C GLU A 426 19.75 -20.79 -25.09
#